data_37bdd00fabe5e513d0184536fdc1f427
#
_entry.id   37bdd00fabe5e513d0184536fdc1f427
#
_cell.length_a   1.000
_cell.length_b   1.000
_cell.length_c   1.000
_cell.angle_alpha   90.00
_cell.angle_beta   90.00
_cell.angle_gamma   90.00
#
_symmetry.space_group_name_H-M   'P 1'
#
loop_
_entity.id
_entity.type
_entity.pdbx_description
1 polymer ?
#
loop_
_entity_poly.entity_id
_entity_poly.type
_entity_poly.pdbx_seq_one_letter_code
_entity_poly.pdbx_strand_id
1 'polypeptide(L)'
;MTRKLLIILTLCLLAAFSSCKKAPLTIGPIVTQTRELNNFTEVHVNEYINISLVRSDTCYVEITTGKNIIDNITTEVRGNILTISNTTTLNWIRPYDYQIDVTLYFKDITNFIFASSGTLTTKNNYTGQLTPPNYYRFEVDGGSGDIYLDISNCDDFRVVYKYGVSRLNLRGSDNKFMVLYKRSYGVIDARNYDAETVHVTTSSASDCFISASNYIEATINDLGNIYYKGEPDSVSVTYGPYARGRLLPF
;
A
#
# COMPACT_ATOMS: atom_id res chain seq x y z
N MET A 1 18.47 17.44 -60.13
CA MET A 1 18.47 17.84 -58.68
C MET A 1 17.49 17.02 -57.84
N THR A 2 16.36 16.62 -58.34
CA THR A 2 15.29 15.92 -57.62
C THR A 2 15.64 14.48 -57.18
N ARG A 3 16.36 13.70 -57.96
CA ARG A 3 16.69 12.28 -57.64
C ARG A 3 17.65 12.13 -56.45
N LYS A 4 18.63 13.05 -56.31
CA LYS A 4 19.55 13.07 -55.15
C LYS A 4 18.87 13.52 -53.88
N LEU A 5 17.91 14.46 -53.98
CA LEU A 5 17.15 14.93 -52.83
C LEU A 5 16.21 13.82 -52.29
N LEU A 6 15.61 13.03 -53.19
CA LEU A 6 14.75 11.91 -52.83
C LEU A 6 15.53 10.80 -52.10
N ILE A 7 16.76 10.50 -52.54
CA ILE A 7 17.62 9.50 -51.89
C ILE A 7 18.04 9.95 -50.50
N ILE A 8 18.36 11.23 -50.32
CA ILE A 8 18.71 11.78 -48.99
C ILE A 8 17.51 11.75 -48.07
N LEU A 9 16.31 12.09 -48.54
CA LEU A 9 15.07 12.06 -47.74
C LEU A 9 14.74 10.62 -47.31
N THR A 10 14.89 9.63 -48.19
CA THR A 10 14.67 8.20 -47.85
C THR A 10 15.72 7.68 -46.88
N LEU A 11 16.98 8.08 -47.00
CA LEU A 11 18.02 7.71 -46.02
C LEU A 11 17.76 8.33 -44.63
N CYS A 12 17.32 9.59 -44.57
CA CYS A 12 16.95 10.25 -43.31
C CYS A 12 15.72 9.60 -42.67
N LEU A 13 14.72 9.18 -43.47
CA LEU A 13 13.57 8.45 -42.99
C LEU A 13 13.94 7.08 -42.40
N LEU A 14 14.81 6.33 -43.09
CA LEU A 14 15.33 5.04 -42.62
C LEU A 14 16.17 5.18 -41.34
N ALA A 15 16.95 6.25 -41.20
CA ALA A 15 17.74 6.54 -40.00
C ALA A 15 16.83 6.92 -38.79
N ALA A 16 15.70 7.58 -39.04
CA ALA A 16 14.73 7.92 -37.97
C ALA A 16 14.03 6.68 -37.39
N PHE A 17 13.86 5.62 -38.17
CA PHE A 17 13.27 4.37 -37.69
C PHE A 17 14.26 3.48 -36.91
N SER A 18 15.57 3.68 -37.05
CA SER A 18 16.58 2.90 -36.31
C SER A 18 16.88 3.45 -34.89
N SER A 19 16.38 4.63 -34.55
CA SER A 19 16.66 5.27 -33.26
C SER A 19 15.62 4.94 -32.15
N CYS A 20 14.50 4.28 -32.49
CA CYS A 20 13.62 3.77 -31.48
C CYS A 20 14.22 2.54 -30.80
N LYS A 21 14.87 2.70 -29.67
CA LYS A 21 15.07 1.59 -28.73
C LYS A 21 13.68 1.09 -28.34
N LYS A 22 13.16 0.09 -29.06
CA LYS A 22 11.92 -0.58 -28.68
C LYS A 22 12.14 -1.11 -27.27
N ALA A 23 11.38 -0.60 -26.32
CA ALA A 23 11.36 -1.21 -24.99
C ALA A 23 11.10 -2.72 -25.19
N PRO A 24 11.96 -3.59 -24.64
CA PRO A 24 11.80 -5.03 -24.87
C PRO A 24 10.41 -5.44 -24.36
N LEU A 25 9.62 -6.13 -25.18
CA LEU A 25 8.29 -6.63 -24.84
C LEU A 25 8.35 -7.70 -23.74
N THR A 26 9.50 -8.33 -23.58
CA THR A 26 9.73 -9.33 -22.52
C THR A 26 10.39 -8.69 -21.33
N ILE A 27 10.07 -9.19 -20.13
CA ILE A 27 10.72 -8.74 -18.90
C ILE A 27 12.20 -9.17 -18.79
N GLY A 28 12.65 -10.12 -19.62
CA GLY A 28 13.98 -10.74 -19.54
C GLY A 28 14.10 -11.74 -18.38
N PRO A 29 15.32 -12.25 -18.14
CA PRO A 29 15.56 -13.15 -17.01
C PRO A 29 15.29 -12.44 -15.68
N ILE A 30 14.80 -13.17 -14.68
CA ILE A 30 14.60 -12.64 -13.33
C ILE A 30 15.96 -12.38 -12.69
N VAL A 31 16.08 -11.21 -12.11
CA VAL A 31 17.27 -10.75 -11.38
C VAL A 31 16.85 -10.08 -10.06
N THR A 32 17.77 -10.09 -9.10
CA THR A 32 17.58 -9.36 -7.84
C THR A 32 18.64 -8.27 -7.74
N GLN A 33 18.22 -7.08 -7.32
CA GLN A 33 19.07 -5.93 -7.07
C GLN A 33 18.84 -5.40 -5.66
N THR A 34 19.92 -5.22 -4.91
CA THR A 34 19.90 -4.55 -3.60
C THR A 34 20.27 -3.08 -3.78
N ARG A 35 19.54 -2.18 -3.10
CA ARG A 35 19.82 -0.74 -3.10
C ARG A 35 19.81 -0.23 -1.67
N GLU A 36 20.93 0.34 -1.24
CA GLU A 36 21.04 1.04 0.02
C GLU A 36 20.17 2.31 0.02
N LEU A 37 19.57 2.60 1.16
CA LEU A 37 18.71 3.77 1.33
C LEU A 37 19.20 4.63 2.51
N ASN A 38 19.06 5.94 2.36
CA ASN A 38 19.13 6.84 3.50
C ASN A 38 17.97 6.57 4.47
N ASN A 39 18.07 7.04 5.71
CA ASN A 39 16.99 6.92 6.68
C ASN A 39 15.73 7.68 6.20
N PHE A 40 14.59 7.08 6.45
CA PHE A 40 13.26 7.64 6.18
C PHE A 40 12.30 7.23 7.30
N THR A 41 11.17 7.92 7.41
CA THR A 41 10.09 7.59 8.34
C THR A 41 8.72 7.56 7.65
N GLU A 42 8.68 7.94 6.39
CA GLU A 42 7.48 7.90 5.55
C GLU A 42 7.76 7.11 4.27
N VAL A 43 6.79 6.30 3.82
CA VAL A 43 6.91 5.46 2.62
C VAL A 43 5.70 5.67 1.73
N HIS A 44 5.95 5.91 0.44
CA HIS A 44 4.94 5.96 -0.61
C HIS A 44 5.20 4.84 -1.62
N VAL A 45 4.21 4.00 -1.86
CA VAL A 45 4.28 2.92 -2.86
C VAL A 45 3.21 3.14 -3.92
N ASN A 46 3.65 3.30 -5.17
CA ASN A 46 2.79 3.63 -6.29
C ASN A 46 2.84 2.54 -7.37
N GLU A 47 1.78 2.48 -8.19
CA GLU A 47 1.65 1.58 -9.32
C GLU A 47 1.60 0.09 -8.92
N TYR A 48 1.95 -0.81 -9.82
CA TYR A 48 1.94 -2.25 -9.56
C TYR A 48 3.28 -2.71 -8.96
N ILE A 49 3.30 -2.94 -7.66
CA ILE A 49 4.46 -3.44 -6.89
C ILE A 49 3.94 -4.34 -5.76
N ASN A 50 4.43 -5.56 -5.67
CA ASN A 50 4.29 -6.37 -4.46
C ASN A 50 5.35 -5.92 -3.46
N ILE A 51 4.95 -5.58 -2.25
CA ILE A 51 5.89 -5.12 -1.24
C ILE A 51 5.81 -5.94 0.04
N SER A 52 6.97 -6.35 0.53
CA SER A 52 7.14 -7.01 1.82
C SER A 52 7.90 -6.10 2.77
N LEU A 53 7.37 -5.91 3.97
CA LEU A 53 7.97 -5.06 5.01
C LEU A 53 8.75 -5.92 6.01
N VAL A 54 10.01 -5.56 6.25
CA VAL A 54 10.89 -6.23 7.20
C VAL A 54 11.57 -5.19 8.08
N ARG A 55 11.36 -5.29 9.40
CA ARG A 55 12.09 -4.43 10.34
C ARG A 55 13.55 -4.85 10.41
N SER A 56 14.47 -3.88 10.38
CA SER A 56 15.92 -4.07 10.33
C SER A 56 16.63 -2.89 10.98
N ASP A 57 17.89 -3.08 11.36
CA ASP A 57 18.74 -1.98 11.86
C ASP A 57 19.31 -1.09 10.75
N THR A 58 19.15 -1.50 9.49
CA THR A 58 19.61 -0.77 8.30
C THR A 58 18.47 -0.59 7.31
N CYS A 59 18.53 0.50 6.52
CA CYS A 59 17.53 0.80 5.50
C CYS A 59 18.06 0.42 4.12
N TYR A 60 17.39 -0.52 3.45
CA TYR A 60 17.69 -0.92 2.06
C TYR A 60 16.47 -1.60 1.44
N VAL A 61 16.49 -1.78 0.13
CA VAL A 61 15.50 -2.59 -0.58
C VAL A 61 16.18 -3.69 -1.39
N GLU A 62 15.49 -4.83 -1.49
CA GLU A 62 15.77 -5.87 -2.46
C GLU A 62 14.63 -5.89 -3.48
N ILE A 63 14.97 -5.73 -4.77
CA ILE A 63 14.01 -5.71 -5.87
C ILE A 63 14.26 -6.93 -6.72
N THR A 64 13.26 -7.78 -6.87
CA THR A 64 13.29 -8.98 -7.71
C THR A 64 12.28 -8.84 -8.83
N THR A 65 12.78 -8.77 -10.07
CA THR A 65 11.94 -8.67 -11.28
C THR A 65 12.77 -8.95 -12.53
N GLY A 66 12.18 -8.80 -13.72
CA GLY A 66 12.88 -8.99 -14.98
C GLY A 66 13.96 -7.95 -15.23
N LYS A 67 15.11 -8.38 -15.77
CA LYS A 67 16.28 -7.54 -16.07
C LYS A 67 15.93 -6.34 -16.96
N ASN A 68 14.94 -6.46 -17.83
CA ASN A 68 14.58 -5.40 -18.78
C ASN A 68 13.70 -4.31 -18.16
N ILE A 69 13.21 -4.51 -16.91
CA ILE A 69 12.33 -3.58 -16.22
C ILE A 69 12.84 -3.14 -14.85
N ILE A 70 13.86 -3.79 -14.30
CA ILE A 70 14.36 -3.50 -12.95
C ILE A 70 14.82 -2.06 -12.77
N ASP A 71 15.39 -1.45 -13.82
CA ASP A 71 15.83 -0.06 -13.80
C ASP A 71 14.66 0.95 -13.82
N ASN A 72 13.44 0.50 -14.17
CA ASN A 72 12.25 1.31 -14.15
C ASN A 72 11.55 1.29 -12.77
N ILE A 73 12.01 0.44 -11.86
CA ILE A 73 11.56 0.48 -10.47
C ILE A 73 12.43 1.50 -9.75
N THR A 74 11.85 2.64 -9.43
CA THR A 74 12.55 3.73 -8.76
C THR A 74 12.40 3.63 -7.25
N THR A 75 13.47 3.97 -6.52
CA THR A 75 13.52 4.02 -5.06
C THR A 75 14.25 5.29 -4.67
N GLU A 76 13.52 6.32 -4.30
CA GLU A 76 14.07 7.64 -4.04
C GLU A 76 13.72 8.12 -2.64
N VAL A 77 14.74 8.54 -1.88
CA VAL A 77 14.56 9.16 -0.57
C VAL A 77 14.76 10.66 -0.71
N ARG A 78 13.70 11.45 -0.47
CA ARG A 78 13.76 12.92 -0.40
C ARG A 78 13.34 13.38 0.99
N GLY A 79 14.27 14.01 1.71
CA GLY A 79 14.06 14.32 3.12
C GLY A 79 13.88 13.03 3.93
N ASN A 80 12.70 12.85 4.51
CA ASN A 80 12.33 11.66 5.28
C ASN A 80 11.32 10.74 4.57
N ILE A 81 11.06 10.97 3.27
CA ILE A 81 10.09 10.23 2.47
C ILE A 81 10.81 9.32 1.47
N LEU A 82 10.56 8.02 1.56
CA LEU A 82 10.91 7.04 0.54
C LEU A 82 9.75 6.90 -0.45
N THR A 83 9.99 7.11 -1.72
CA THR A 83 9.05 6.83 -2.80
C THR A 83 9.52 5.62 -3.60
N ILE A 84 8.67 4.60 -3.69
CA ILE A 84 8.88 3.41 -4.52
C ILE A 84 7.84 3.43 -5.64
N SER A 85 8.29 3.47 -6.89
CA SER A 85 7.38 3.57 -8.04
C SER A 85 7.83 2.70 -9.20
N ASN A 86 6.87 2.18 -9.95
CA ASN A 86 7.10 1.49 -11.20
C ASN A 86 6.84 2.46 -12.36
N THR A 87 7.90 2.93 -13.01
CA THR A 87 7.82 3.84 -14.16
C THR A 87 7.81 3.11 -15.51
N THR A 88 7.61 1.79 -15.49
CA THR A 88 7.55 0.97 -16.71
C THR A 88 6.39 1.40 -17.59
N THR A 89 6.70 1.76 -18.82
CA THR A 89 5.70 2.11 -19.84
C THR A 89 5.21 0.85 -20.57
N LEU A 90 4.04 0.95 -21.21
CA LEU A 90 3.46 -0.13 -22.03
C LEU A 90 3.16 -1.42 -21.25
N ASN A 91 2.79 -1.31 -19.97
CA ASN A 91 2.45 -2.47 -19.13
C ASN A 91 1.29 -3.28 -19.70
N TRP A 92 0.36 -2.64 -20.44
CA TRP A 92 -0.82 -3.26 -21.05
C TRP A 92 -0.53 -4.21 -22.21
N ILE A 93 0.69 -4.19 -22.77
CA ILE A 93 1.12 -5.11 -23.85
C ILE A 93 2.06 -6.22 -23.34
N ARG A 94 2.41 -6.21 -22.05
CA ARG A 94 3.22 -7.27 -21.43
C ARG A 94 2.34 -8.38 -20.89
N PRO A 95 2.86 -9.62 -20.76
CA PRO A 95 2.15 -10.67 -20.06
C PRO A 95 1.75 -10.21 -18.65
N TYR A 96 0.52 -10.50 -18.23
CA TYR A 96 0.00 -10.10 -16.92
C TYR A 96 0.67 -10.83 -15.74
N ASP A 97 1.51 -11.80 -16.01
CA ASP A 97 2.14 -12.67 -15.02
C ASP A 97 3.53 -12.21 -14.55
N TYR A 98 4.01 -11.04 -15.01
CA TYR A 98 5.28 -10.54 -14.48
C TYR A 98 5.09 -9.95 -13.08
N GLN A 99 5.97 -10.36 -12.18
CA GLN A 99 5.97 -9.87 -10.81
C GLN A 99 7.07 -8.83 -10.60
N ILE A 100 6.76 -7.85 -9.77
CA ILE A 100 7.71 -6.89 -9.22
C ILE A 100 7.63 -7.07 -7.72
N ASP A 101 8.60 -7.78 -7.16
CA ASP A 101 8.66 -8.06 -5.74
C ASP A 101 9.71 -7.16 -5.10
N VAL A 102 9.29 -6.34 -4.15
CA VAL A 102 10.15 -5.45 -3.37
C VAL A 102 10.11 -5.87 -1.91
N THR A 103 11.26 -6.16 -1.34
CA THR A 103 11.40 -6.33 0.11
C THR A 103 12.04 -5.07 0.67
N LEU A 104 11.30 -4.33 1.50
CA LEU A 104 11.76 -3.12 2.15
C LEU A 104 12.23 -3.43 3.55
N TYR A 105 13.52 -3.21 3.79
CA TYR A 105 14.15 -3.29 5.11
C TYR A 105 14.26 -1.88 5.69
N PHE A 106 13.74 -1.67 6.89
CA PHE A 106 13.62 -0.34 7.49
C PHE A 106 13.79 -0.36 9.01
N LYS A 107 14.19 0.77 9.57
CA LYS A 107 14.30 0.96 11.02
C LYS A 107 12.96 1.31 11.64
N ASP A 108 12.42 2.45 11.24
CA ASP A 108 11.17 3.00 11.75
C ASP A 108 10.37 3.64 10.63
N ILE A 109 9.07 3.35 10.59
CA ILE A 109 8.10 3.98 9.69
C ILE A 109 6.95 4.49 10.56
N THR A 110 6.64 5.78 10.45
CA THR A 110 5.50 6.42 11.13
C THR A 110 4.33 6.67 10.19
N ASN A 111 4.59 6.74 8.89
CA ASN A 111 3.57 6.97 7.87
C ASN A 111 3.81 6.10 6.64
N PHE A 112 2.78 5.39 6.18
CA PHE A 112 2.84 4.56 4.98
C PHE A 112 1.65 4.85 4.09
N ILE A 113 1.90 5.28 2.85
CA ILE A 113 0.88 5.54 1.85
C ILE A 113 0.97 4.46 0.76
N PHE A 114 -0.10 3.69 0.61
CA PHE A 114 -0.20 2.60 -0.34
C PHE A 114 -1.18 2.96 -1.46
N ALA A 115 -0.66 3.11 -2.67
CA ALA A 115 -1.42 3.36 -3.90
C ALA A 115 -1.07 2.34 -4.99
N SER A 116 -0.87 1.07 -4.58
CA SER A 116 -0.43 0.00 -5.46
C SER A 116 -1.54 -1.03 -5.71
N SER A 117 -1.51 -1.63 -6.89
CA SER A 117 -2.35 -2.80 -7.22
C SER A 117 -1.67 -4.14 -6.92
N GLY A 118 -0.42 -4.12 -6.45
CA GLY A 118 0.28 -5.30 -5.93
C GLY A 118 -0.10 -5.59 -4.48
N THR A 119 0.41 -6.68 -3.95
CA THR A 119 0.17 -7.11 -2.57
C THR A 119 1.14 -6.44 -1.60
N LEU A 120 0.64 -6.05 -0.41
CA LEU A 120 1.48 -5.61 0.69
C LEU A 120 1.43 -6.63 1.83
N THR A 121 2.60 -7.00 2.35
CA THR A 121 2.70 -7.92 3.50
C THR A 121 3.76 -7.47 4.50
N THR A 122 3.52 -7.73 5.79
CA THR A 122 4.57 -7.71 6.81
C THR A 122 5.15 -9.13 6.94
N LYS A 123 6.46 -9.32 6.78
CA LYS A 123 7.11 -10.64 6.91
C LYS A 123 7.33 -11.05 8.37
N ASN A 124 7.56 -10.09 9.23
CA ASN A 124 7.71 -10.28 10.67
C ASN A 124 6.61 -9.48 11.35
N ASN A 125 6.18 -9.95 12.54
CA ASN A 125 5.32 -9.14 13.37
C ASN A 125 5.99 -7.77 13.56
N TYR A 126 5.35 -6.72 13.08
CA TYR A 126 5.78 -5.35 13.28
C TYR A 126 5.44 -4.96 14.72
N THR A 127 6.31 -5.37 15.65
CA THR A 127 6.20 -4.88 17.02
C THR A 127 6.62 -3.43 17.02
N GLY A 128 5.65 -2.55 17.12
CA GLY A 128 5.90 -1.12 17.09
C GLY A 128 6.51 -0.61 18.40
N GLN A 129 7.79 -0.89 18.62
CA GLN A 129 8.59 0.06 19.37
C GLN A 129 9.06 1.14 18.40
N LEU A 130 8.10 1.89 17.91
CA LEU A 130 8.38 3.18 17.33
C LEU A 130 8.81 4.09 18.49
N THR A 131 9.93 4.75 18.35
CA THR A 131 10.37 5.81 19.28
C THR A 131 9.18 6.73 19.57
N PRO A 132 8.95 7.13 20.84
CA PRO A 132 7.75 7.91 21.19
C PRO A 132 7.53 9.14 20.31
N PRO A 133 6.30 9.40 19.87
CA PRO A 133 5.11 8.63 20.20
C PRO A 133 5.05 7.34 19.36
N ASN A 134 4.68 6.22 20.00
CA ASN A 134 4.42 4.92 19.36
C ASN A 134 3.18 5.03 18.46
N TYR A 135 3.37 5.67 17.33
CA TYR A 135 2.35 6.10 16.39
C TYR A 135 2.64 5.54 15.01
N TYR A 136 1.63 4.96 14.38
CA TYR A 136 1.72 4.50 13.02
C TYR A 136 0.47 4.88 12.23
N ARG A 137 0.66 5.53 11.07
CA ARG A 137 -0.41 5.86 10.14
C ARG A 137 -0.25 5.04 8.86
N PHE A 138 -1.30 4.35 8.51
CA PHE A 138 -1.42 3.61 7.26
C PHE A 138 -2.54 4.20 6.40
N GLU A 139 -2.21 4.57 5.19
CA GLU A 139 -3.15 5.16 4.26
C GLU A 139 -3.25 4.35 2.97
N VAL A 140 -4.47 3.97 2.57
CA VAL A 140 -4.76 3.41 1.26
C VAL A 140 -5.28 4.52 0.37
N ASP A 141 -4.47 4.94 -0.59
CA ASP A 141 -4.75 6.07 -1.51
C ASP A 141 -4.96 5.60 -2.95
N GLY A 142 -5.28 4.32 -3.15
CA GLY A 142 -5.57 3.72 -4.45
C GLY A 142 -5.27 2.23 -4.50
N GLY A 143 -5.38 1.65 -5.70
CA GLY A 143 -5.02 0.27 -5.95
C GLY A 143 -6.10 -0.75 -5.67
N SER A 144 -5.75 -2.03 -5.89
CA SER A 144 -6.66 -3.17 -5.76
C SER A 144 -6.01 -4.42 -5.17
N GLY A 145 -4.72 -4.36 -4.84
CA GLY A 145 -3.99 -5.47 -4.24
C GLY A 145 -4.39 -5.73 -2.79
N ASP A 146 -4.23 -6.96 -2.34
CA ASP A 146 -4.51 -7.33 -0.96
C ASP A 146 -3.41 -6.81 -0.01
N ILE A 147 -3.82 -6.39 1.18
CA ILE A 147 -2.94 -5.83 2.19
C ILE A 147 -3.04 -6.68 3.46
N TYR A 148 -1.90 -7.16 3.94
CA TYR A 148 -1.77 -7.98 5.15
C TYR A 148 -0.78 -7.31 6.11
N LEU A 149 -1.29 -6.68 7.16
CA LEU A 149 -0.48 -6.02 8.18
C LEU A 149 -0.58 -6.76 9.51
N ASP A 150 0.58 -7.07 10.07
CA ASP A 150 0.73 -7.64 11.40
C ASP A 150 1.42 -6.60 12.29
N ILE A 151 0.64 -5.95 13.17
CA ILE A 151 1.09 -4.82 14.00
C ILE A 151 0.70 -5.10 15.44
N SER A 152 1.68 -5.18 16.33
CA SER A 152 1.45 -5.39 17.75
C SER A 152 2.19 -4.37 18.61
N ASN A 153 1.74 -4.16 19.84
CA ASN A 153 2.30 -3.19 20.80
C ASN A 153 2.31 -1.75 20.25
N CYS A 154 1.24 -1.36 19.55
CA CYS A 154 1.08 -0.03 18.99
C CYS A 154 0.15 0.82 19.86
N ASP A 155 0.62 1.99 20.32
CA ASP A 155 -0.18 2.87 21.17
C ASP A 155 -1.24 3.65 20.38
N ASP A 156 -0.94 4.11 19.16
CA ASP A 156 -1.87 4.86 18.32
C ASP A 156 -1.71 4.42 16.85
N PHE A 157 -2.59 3.55 16.38
CA PHE A 157 -2.62 3.11 14.99
C PHE A 157 -3.77 3.78 14.24
N ARG A 158 -3.45 4.46 13.15
CA ARG A 158 -4.42 5.16 12.32
C ARG A 158 -4.48 4.59 10.91
N VAL A 159 -5.67 4.17 10.51
CA VAL A 159 -5.97 3.70 9.17
C VAL A 159 -6.83 4.72 8.45
N VAL A 160 -6.37 5.17 7.28
CA VAL A 160 -7.12 6.08 6.42
C VAL A 160 -7.31 5.40 5.06
N TYR A 161 -8.52 4.94 4.78
CA TYR A 161 -8.85 4.30 3.51
C TYR A 161 -9.62 5.28 2.62
N LYS A 162 -8.89 5.98 1.74
CA LYS A 162 -9.46 7.03 0.88
C LYS A 162 -10.05 6.49 -0.41
N TYR A 163 -9.23 5.74 -1.16
CA TYR A 163 -9.55 5.25 -2.51
C TYR A 163 -9.12 3.80 -2.70
N GLY A 164 -9.57 3.18 -3.79
CA GLY A 164 -9.21 1.81 -4.15
C GLY A 164 -10.24 0.78 -3.69
N VAL A 165 -9.96 -0.48 -4.00
CA VAL A 165 -10.82 -1.64 -3.68
C VAL A 165 -10.02 -2.75 -2.97
N SER A 166 -8.81 -2.47 -2.53
CA SER A 166 -7.95 -3.39 -1.78
C SER A 166 -8.67 -3.98 -0.57
N ARG A 167 -8.41 -5.24 -0.26
CA ARG A 167 -8.80 -5.81 1.02
C ARG A 167 -7.68 -5.58 2.02
N LEU A 168 -7.99 -4.90 3.13
CA LEU A 168 -7.07 -4.67 4.23
C LEU A 168 -7.33 -5.69 5.32
N ASN A 169 -6.37 -6.59 5.57
CA ASN A 169 -6.40 -7.57 6.63
C ASN A 169 -5.40 -7.13 7.71
N LEU A 170 -5.92 -6.83 8.89
CA LEU A 170 -5.12 -6.42 10.05
C LEU A 170 -5.10 -7.53 11.09
N ARG A 171 -3.95 -7.77 11.68
CA ARG A 171 -3.78 -8.61 12.85
C ARG A 171 -2.71 -8.05 13.78
N GLY A 172 -2.73 -8.49 15.01
CA GLY A 172 -1.78 -8.11 16.05
C GLY A 172 -2.40 -8.03 17.42
N SER A 173 -1.57 -7.96 18.46
CA SER A 173 -1.98 -7.93 19.86
C SER A 173 -1.37 -6.76 20.63
N ASP A 174 -1.88 -6.54 21.82
CA ASP A 174 -1.36 -5.55 22.78
C ASP A 174 -1.38 -4.11 22.23
N ASN A 175 -2.41 -3.79 21.43
CA ASN A 175 -2.59 -2.47 20.83
C ASN A 175 -3.57 -1.65 21.70
N LYS A 176 -3.29 -0.35 21.89
CA LYS A 176 -4.12 0.49 22.76
C LYS A 176 -5.24 1.17 22.00
N PHE A 177 -4.90 1.92 20.98
CA PHE A 177 -5.86 2.76 20.29
C PHE A 177 -5.79 2.58 18.77
N MET A 178 -6.95 2.38 18.14
CA MET A 178 -7.09 2.36 16.69
C MET A 178 -8.08 3.43 16.23
N VAL A 179 -7.67 4.27 15.28
CA VAL A 179 -8.57 5.15 14.53
C VAL A 179 -8.69 4.63 13.10
N LEU A 180 -9.92 4.42 12.65
CA LEU A 180 -10.19 3.91 11.32
C LEU A 180 -11.11 4.87 10.56
N TYR A 181 -10.64 5.36 9.44
CA TYR A 181 -11.37 6.24 8.53
C TYR A 181 -11.56 5.55 7.17
N LYS A 182 -12.80 5.21 6.81
CA LYS A 182 -13.12 4.46 5.60
C LYS A 182 -14.08 5.23 4.70
N ARG A 183 -13.62 5.55 3.48
CA ARG A 183 -14.43 6.20 2.43
C ARG A 183 -14.59 5.37 1.17
N SER A 184 -13.79 4.33 1.00
CA SER A 184 -13.74 3.54 -0.23
C SER A 184 -14.42 2.18 -0.08
N TYR A 185 -14.60 1.48 -1.20
CA TYR A 185 -15.33 0.21 -1.27
C TYR A 185 -14.50 -1.02 -0.82
N GLY A 186 -13.21 -0.88 -0.57
CA GLY A 186 -12.40 -1.97 -0.06
C GLY A 186 -12.90 -2.48 1.31
N VAL A 187 -12.75 -3.76 1.55
CA VAL A 187 -13.13 -4.37 2.83
C VAL A 187 -11.99 -4.22 3.82
N ILE A 188 -12.31 -3.81 5.05
CA ILE A 188 -11.35 -3.81 6.16
C ILE A 188 -11.74 -4.93 7.10
N ASP A 189 -10.81 -5.87 7.30
CA ASP A 189 -10.93 -6.98 8.24
C ASP A 189 -9.87 -6.85 9.33
N ALA A 190 -10.25 -6.27 10.46
CA ALA A 190 -9.44 -6.09 11.65
C ALA A 190 -9.93 -6.94 12.83
N ARG A 191 -10.64 -8.06 12.57
CA ARG A 191 -11.13 -8.97 13.63
C ARG A 191 -10.03 -9.63 14.45
N ASN A 192 -8.84 -9.71 13.88
CA ASN A 192 -7.66 -10.30 14.51
C ASN A 192 -6.64 -9.24 14.95
N TYR A 193 -7.05 -7.97 14.96
CA TYR A 193 -6.28 -6.85 15.48
C TYR A 193 -6.87 -6.46 16.84
N ASP A 194 -6.25 -6.94 17.91
CA ASP A 194 -6.76 -6.70 19.24
C ASP A 194 -6.35 -5.30 19.71
N ALA A 195 -7.33 -4.42 19.89
CA ALA A 195 -7.14 -3.08 20.41
C ALA A 195 -7.99 -2.86 21.67
N GLU A 196 -7.55 -2.03 22.59
CA GLU A 196 -8.35 -1.64 23.76
C GLU A 196 -9.50 -0.71 23.32
N THR A 197 -9.18 0.30 22.54
CA THR A 197 -10.14 1.32 22.09
C THR A 197 -10.12 1.46 20.56
N VAL A 198 -11.31 1.50 19.95
CA VAL A 198 -11.47 1.67 18.52
C VAL A 198 -12.41 2.81 18.20
N HIS A 199 -11.92 3.82 17.48
CA HIS A 199 -12.74 4.85 16.86
C HIS A 199 -12.86 4.57 15.36
N VAL A 200 -14.06 4.29 14.87
CA VAL A 200 -14.30 3.95 13.47
C VAL A 200 -15.33 4.87 12.83
N THR A 201 -14.94 5.47 11.71
CA THR A 201 -15.84 6.25 10.86
C THR A 201 -15.92 5.63 9.49
N THR A 202 -17.12 5.25 9.04
CA THR A 202 -17.34 4.72 7.68
C THR A 202 -18.31 5.60 6.89
N SER A 203 -17.93 5.91 5.66
CA SER A 203 -18.76 6.57 4.63
C SER A 203 -18.67 5.73 3.36
N SER A 204 -19.02 4.45 3.46
CA SER A 204 -18.85 3.43 2.43
C SER A 204 -19.99 2.43 2.47
N ALA A 205 -20.32 1.86 1.31
CA ALA A 205 -21.32 0.80 1.21
C ALA A 205 -20.76 -0.60 1.57
N SER A 206 -19.45 -0.77 1.66
CA SER A 206 -18.84 -2.06 2.03
C SER A 206 -18.62 -2.16 3.55
N ASP A 207 -18.73 -3.38 4.05
CA ASP A 207 -18.59 -3.67 5.46
C ASP A 207 -17.19 -3.43 6.03
N CYS A 208 -17.12 -3.26 7.34
CA CYS A 208 -15.91 -3.11 8.11
C CYS A 208 -15.99 -4.03 9.34
N PHE A 209 -14.90 -4.74 9.63
CA PHE A 209 -14.79 -5.64 10.76
C PHE A 209 -13.71 -5.15 11.70
N ILE A 210 -14.01 -5.03 13.00
CA ILE A 210 -13.10 -4.53 14.04
C ILE A 210 -13.09 -5.47 15.24
N SER A 211 -12.10 -5.29 16.13
CA SER A 211 -12.07 -5.93 17.45
C SER A 211 -11.67 -4.89 18.50
N ALA A 212 -12.39 -4.87 19.62
CA ALA A 212 -12.08 -3.98 20.74
C ALA A 212 -12.42 -4.65 22.08
N SER A 213 -11.64 -4.35 23.12
CA SER A 213 -11.87 -4.91 24.47
C SER A 213 -12.53 -3.93 25.43
N ASN A 214 -12.29 -2.61 25.30
CA ASN A 214 -12.79 -1.63 26.28
C ASN A 214 -13.84 -0.67 25.69
N TYR A 215 -13.55 -0.05 24.54
CA TYR A 215 -14.42 0.99 24.02
C TYR A 215 -14.50 1.00 22.50
N ILE A 216 -15.72 1.17 21.99
CA ILE A 216 -15.99 1.42 20.57
C ILE A 216 -16.74 2.74 20.41
N GLU A 217 -16.18 3.65 19.60
CA GLU A 217 -16.90 4.81 19.06
C GLU A 217 -17.05 4.64 17.54
N ALA A 218 -18.30 4.46 17.10
CA ALA A 218 -18.60 4.22 15.68
C ALA A 218 -19.41 5.38 15.09
N THR A 219 -19.00 5.85 13.91
CA THR A 219 -19.81 6.77 13.09
C THR A 219 -20.09 6.11 11.74
N ILE A 220 -21.37 5.92 11.43
CA ILE A 220 -21.83 5.28 10.19
C ILE A 220 -22.59 6.31 9.36
N ASN A 221 -22.08 6.60 8.15
CA ASN A 221 -22.64 7.62 7.24
C ASN A 221 -23.31 7.03 6.00
N ASP A 222 -23.15 5.73 5.72
CA ASP A 222 -23.62 5.09 4.47
C ASP A 222 -24.18 3.68 4.73
N LEU A 223 -24.19 2.81 3.73
CA LEU A 223 -24.87 1.50 3.70
C LEU A 223 -24.11 0.38 4.42
N GLY A 224 -22.76 0.45 4.46
CA GLY A 224 -21.90 -0.60 5.01
C GLY A 224 -22.08 -0.76 6.52
N ASN A 225 -22.11 -2.01 6.97
CA ASN A 225 -22.14 -2.33 8.40
C ASN A 225 -20.74 -2.29 9.00
N ILE A 226 -20.70 -2.05 10.31
CA ILE A 226 -19.53 -2.30 11.14
C ILE A 226 -19.86 -3.51 12.00
N TYR A 227 -19.07 -4.57 11.85
CA TYR A 227 -19.13 -5.74 12.72
C TYR A 227 -18.00 -5.68 13.72
N TYR A 228 -18.29 -5.91 15.00
CA TYR A 228 -17.28 -5.90 16.04
C TYR A 228 -17.19 -7.23 16.76
N LYS A 229 -15.96 -7.64 17.08
CA LYS A 229 -15.59 -8.78 17.91
C LYS A 229 -15.10 -8.27 19.26
N GLY A 230 -15.33 -9.04 20.31
CA GLY A 230 -14.97 -8.72 21.70
C GLY A 230 -16.19 -8.35 22.55
N GLU A 231 -15.91 -8.05 23.80
CA GLU A 231 -16.92 -7.64 24.81
C GLU A 231 -16.50 -6.27 25.37
N PRO A 232 -16.62 -5.18 24.59
CA PRO A 232 -16.22 -3.86 25.05
C PRO A 232 -17.10 -3.38 26.22
N ASP A 233 -16.49 -2.74 27.21
CA ASP A 233 -17.20 -2.19 28.39
C ASP A 233 -18.25 -1.16 28.00
N SER A 234 -18.01 -0.41 26.91
CA SER A 234 -18.97 0.53 26.38
C SER A 234 -18.90 0.71 24.86
N VAL A 235 -20.03 1.04 24.26
CA VAL A 235 -20.20 1.23 22.83
C VAL A 235 -21.01 2.50 22.59
N SER A 236 -20.47 3.41 21.78
CA SER A 236 -21.15 4.61 21.31
C SER A 236 -21.30 4.54 19.79
N VAL A 237 -22.50 4.83 19.27
CA VAL A 237 -22.73 4.86 17.83
C VAL A 237 -23.47 6.10 17.39
N THR A 238 -22.97 6.75 16.35
CA THR A 238 -23.59 7.90 15.68
C THR A 238 -23.94 7.51 14.24
N TYR A 239 -25.16 7.84 13.82
CA TYR A 239 -25.63 7.60 12.46
C TYR A 239 -25.76 8.92 11.71
N GLY A 240 -25.13 9.01 10.56
CA GLY A 240 -25.30 10.13 9.63
C GLY A 240 -26.68 10.12 8.96
N PRO A 241 -27.06 11.19 8.26
CA PRO A 241 -28.40 11.34 7.68
C PRO A 241 -28.75 10.31 6.60
N TYR A 242 -27.77 9.71 5.97
CA TYR A 242 -27.96 8.68 4.93
C TYR A 242 -27.57 7.27 5.40
N ALA A 243 -27.26 7.10 6.66
CA ALA A 243 -26.85 5.82 7.22
C ALA A 243 -27.97 4.78 7.12
N ARG A 244 -27.65 3.62 6.55
CA ARG A 244 -28.47 2.40 6.57
C ARG A 244 -27.71 1.23 7.18
N GLY A 245 -26.39 1.30 7.19
CA GLY A 245 -25.54 0.37 7.90
C GLY A 245 -25.81 0.37 9.41
N ARG A 246 -25.34 -0.66 10.08
CA ARG A 246 -25.50 -0.84 11.54
C ARG A 246 -24.18 -1.24 12.18
N LEU A 247 -24.06 -0.97 13.47
CA LEU A 247 -23.02 -1.56 14.31
C LEU A 247 -23.58 -2.86 14.90
N LEU A 248 -22.95 -3.98 14.63
CA LEU A 248 -23.43 -5.32 14.95
C LEU A 248 -22.34 -6.14 15.63
N PRO A 249 -22.66 -6.93 16.66
CA PRO A 249 -21.72 -7.93 17.17
C PRO A 249 -21.49 -9.02 16.10
N PHE A 250 -20.26 -9.55 16.07
CA PHE A 250 -19.86 -10.62 15.14
C PHE A 250 -20.01 -11.99 15.77
#